data_a744de14cbe8f2a67f637da90671db12
#
_entry.id   a744de14cbe8f2a67f637da90671db12
#
_cell.length_a   1.000
_cell.length_b   1.000
_cell.length_c   1.000
_cell.angle_alpha   90.00
_cell.angle_beta   90.00
_cell.angle_gamma   90.00
#
_symmetry.space_group_name_H-M   'P 1'
#
loop_
_entity.id
_entity.type
_entity.pdbx_description
1 polymer ?
#
loop_
_entity_poly.entity_id
_entity_poly.type
_entity_poly.pdbx_seq_one_letter_code
_entity_poly.pdbx_strand_id
1 'polypeptide(L)'
;MKRLRLASILCLLLALVGLSSCNDSSLRKEILGEWVGDPATMIALEKMTDGEAKFHSFNFTFSDETKGVLNFEYTVSTKVDGEEMTLRLAFVAPITYKILGGRLTFKFDLAATRAEILEYLINGKECIEVLREAAEGKEEQFIQDTYEKMKKEMEEGVKEGMLEGFEEAGGEAFGQDLKVKDGIMTMKDEDQVLLSFHRKKS
;
A
#
# COMPACT_ATOMS: atom_id res chain seq x y z
N MET A 1 14.00 29.93 -44.71
CA MET A 1 13.63 28.51 -44.60
C MET A 1 13.86 27.86 -43.23
N LYS A 2 14.85 28.27 -42.42
CA LYS A 2 15.08 27.68 -41.06
C LYS A 2 13.99 28.01 -40.01
N ARG A 3 13.37 29.20 -40.07
CA ARG A 3 12.36 29.65 -39.10
C ARG A 3 11.03 28.92 -39.22
N LEU A 4 10.62 28.44 -40.42
CA LEU A 4 9.38 27.69 -40.62
C LEU A 4 9.46 26.27 -40.00
N ARG A 5 10.65 25.65 -40.04
CA ARG A 5 10.83 24.30 -39.45
C ARG A 5 10.77 24.29 -37.92
N LEU A 6 11.25 25.39 -37.28
CA LEU A 6 11.22 25.51 -35.82
C LEU A 6 9.79 25.68 -35.29
N ALA A 7 8.97 26.48 -35.98
CA ALA A 7 7.55 26.66 -35.64
C ALA A 7 6.74 25.35 -35.79
N SER A 8 7.00 24.57 -36.84
CA SER A 8 6.33 23.27 -37.04
C SER A 8 6.73 22.24 -35.99
N ILE A 9 8.00 22.21 -35.56
CA ILE A 9 8.46 21.32 -34.49
C ILE A 9 7.85 21.74 -33.14
N LEU A 10 7.78 23.06 -32.87
CA LEU A 10 7.17 23.59 -31.66
C LEU A 10 5.67 23.27 -31.57
N CYS A 11 4.92 23.40 -32.69
CA CYS A 11 3.53 23.02 -32.80
C CYS A 11 3.33 21.50 -32.60
N LEU A 12 4.23 20.67 -33.13
CA LEU A 12 4.17 19.21 -32.95
C LEU A 12 4.42 18.80 -31.50
N LEU A 13 5.38 19.45 -30.83
CA LEU A 13 5.65 19.23 -29.41
C LEU A 13 4.49 19.68 -28.53
N LEU A 14 3.86 20.83 -28.82
CA LEU A 14 2.67 21.29 -28.10
C LEU A 14 1.46 20.38 -28.33
N ALA A 15 1.29 19.79 -29.50
CA ALA A 15 0.23 18.83 -29.78
C ALA A 15 0.44 17.51 -29.03
N LEU A 16 1.67 17.03 -28.89
CA LEU A 16 2.00 15.83 -28.11
C LEU A 16 1.76 16.02 -26.62
N VAL A 17 2.07 17.19 -26.06
CA VAL A 17 1.77 17.52 -24.64
C VAL A 17 0.25 17.66 -24.43
N GLY A 18 -0.48 18.19 -25.38
CA GLY A 18 -1.95 18.33 -25.32
C GLY A 18 -2.67 16.98 -25.33
N LEU A 19 -2.19 16.00 -26.08
CA LEU A 19 -2.80 14.68 -26.18
C LEU A 19 -2.61 13.85 -24.91
N SER A 20 -1.46 13.93 -24.25
CA SER A 20 -1.24 13.28 -22.94
C SER A 20 -2.09 13.88 -21.84
N SER A 21 -2.29 15.21 -21.82
CA SER A 21 -3.12 15.92 -20.85
C SER A 21 -4.61 15.53 -20.92
N CYS A 22 -5.16 15.29 -22.11
CA CYS A 22 -6.55 14.84 -22.27
C CYS A 22 -6.77 13.42 -21.73
N ASN A 23 -5.81 12.52 -21.93
CA ASN A 23 -5.88 11.15 -21.44
C ASN A 23 -5.80 11.10 -19.90
N ASP A 24 -4.94 11.91 -19.28
CA ASP A 24 -4.81 11.99 -17.83
C ASP A 24 -6.08 12.52 -17.15
N SER A 25 -6.79 13.47 -17.77
CA SER A 25 -8.06 13.98 -17.25
C SER A 25 -9.17 12.91 -17.26
N SER A 26 -9.21 12.04 -18.28
CA SER A 26 -10.13 10.89 -18.31
C SER A 26 -9.77 9.87 -17.23
N LEU A 27 -8.49 9.50 -17.15
CA LEU A 27 -7.99 8.54 -16.15
C LEU A 27 -8.29 8.98 -14.71
N ARG A 28 -8.13 10.28 -14.39
CA ARG A 28 -8.45 10.80 -13.05
C ARG A 28 -9.90 10.59 -12.64
N LYS A 29 -10.83 10.67 -13.59
CA LYS A 29 -12.25 10.41 -13.35
C LYS A 29 -12.56 8.92 -13.31
N GLU A 30 -11.93 8.15 -14.19
CA GLU A 30 -12.12 6.71 -14.27
C GLU A 30 -11.56 5.96 -13.08
N ILE A 31 -10.49 6.48 -12.42
CA ILE A 31 -9.87 5.85 -11.26
C ILE A 31 -10.70 6.04 -9.97
N LEU A 32 -11.60 7.02 -9.90
CA LEU A 32 -12.39 7.28 -8.68
C LEU A 32 -13.18 6.05 -8.23
N GLY A 33 -13.22 5.83 -6.91
CA GLY A 33 -13.93 4.72 -6.28
C GLY A 33 -13.00 3.71 -5.60
N GLU A 34 -13.55 2.55 -5.24
CA GLU A 34 -12.83 1.48 -4.53
C GLU A 34 -12.34 0.42 -5.52
N TRP A 35 -11.08 0.04 -5.33
CA TRP A 35 -10.36 -0.93 -6.15
C TRP A 35 -9.73 -2.01 -5.26
N VAL A 36 -10.04 -3.25 -5.56
CA VAL A 36 -9.57 -4.43 -4.82
C VAL A 36 -8.54 -5.17 -5.66
N GLY A 37 -7.36 -5.38 -5.10
CA GLY A 37 -6.32 -6.17 -5.74
C GLY A 37 -6.76 -7.60 -5.98
N ASP A 38 -6.46 -8.13 -7.16
CA ASP A 38 -6.78 -9.50 -7.48
C ASP A 38 -5.75 -10.50 -6.88
N PRO A 39 -6.00 -11.81 -6.90
CA PRO A 39 -5.07 -12.81 -6.36
C PRO A 39 -3.67 -12.77 -7.01
N ALA A 40 -3.57 -12.37 -8.28
CA ALA A 40 -2.28 -12.26 -8.95
C ALA A 40 -1.47 -11.09 -8.39
N THR A 41 -2.13 -9.99 -8.03
CA THR A 41 -1.51 -8.85 -7.32
C THR A 41 -0.96 -9.29 -5.96
N MET A 42 -1.70 -10.09 -5.17
CA MET A 42 -1.20 -10.60 -3.88
C MET A 42 0.07 -11.44 -4.07
N ILE A 43 0.07 -12.35 -5.04
CA ILE A 43 1.25 -13.18 -5.38
C ILE A 43 2.43 -12.31 -5.85
N ALA A 44 2.16 -11.24 -6.61
CA ALA A 44 3.19 -10.33 -7.06
C ALA A 44 3.84 -9.59 -5.87
N LEU A 45 3.04 -9.07 -4.95
CA LEU A 45 3.51 -8.40 -3.73
C LEU A 45 4.30 -9.34 -2.81
N GLU A 46 3.85 -10.59 -2.66
CA GLU A 46 4.60 -11.62 -1.90
C GLU A 46 6.00 -11.87 -2.49
N LYS A 47 6.12 -11.90 -3.81
CA LYS A 47 7.42 -12.05 -4.48
C LYS A 47 8.32 -10.83 -4.30
N MET A 48 7.76 -9.62 -4.24
CA MET A 48 8.51 -8.39 -4.00
C MET A 48 9.10 -8.32 -2.58
N THR A 49 8.55 -9.09 -1.64
CA THR A 49 9.06 -9.23 -0.27
C THR A 49 9.87 -10.52 -0.07
N ASP A 50 10.36 -11.15 -1.15
CA ASP A 50 11.08 -12.43 -1.12
C ASP A 50 10.33 -13.54 -0.36
N GLY A 51 8.98 -13.41 -0.27
CA GLY A 51 8.11 -14.32 0.46
C GLY A 51 8.09 -14.12 1.98
N GLU A 52 8.71 -13.05 2.49
CA GLU A 52 8.71 -12.73 3.93
C GLU A 52 7.33 -12.27 4.41
N ALA A 53 6.53 -11.67 3.55
CA ALA A 53 5.17 -11.25 3.85
C ALA A 53 4.15 -11.97 2.97
N LYS A 54 3.05 -12.46 3.56
CA LYS A 54 1.89 -13.02 2.86
C LYS A 54 0.78 -11.99 2.83
N PHE A 55 0.41 -11.51 1.65
CA PHE A 55 -0.65 -10.51 1.49
C PHE A 55 -2.04 -11.16 1.45
N HIS A 56 -2.98 -10.60 2.22
CA HIS A 56 -4.39 -11.01 2.25
C HIS A 56 -5.29 -10.05 1.47
N SER A 57 -4.94 -8.76 1.49
CA SER A 57 -5.62 -7.73 0.71
C SER A 57 -4.67 -6.59 0.36
N PHE A 58 -4.95 -5.92 -0.76
CA PHE A 58 -4.25 -4.70 -1.16
C PHE A 58 -5.22 -3.86 -2.00
N ASN A 59 -5.73 -2.77 -1.43
CA ASN A 59 -6.86 -2.04 -1.95
C ASN A 59 -6.59 -0.55 -2.03
N PHE A 60 -7.11 0.10 -3.07
CA PHE A 60 -7.14 1.55 -3.17
C PHE A 60 -8.56 2.08 -3.07
N THR A 61 -8.71 3.23 -2.42
CA THR A 61 -9.92 4.05 -2.51
C THR A 61 -9.50 5.44 -2.98
N PHE A 62 -9.92 5.85 -4.16
CA PHE A 62 -9.69 7.21 -4.67
C PHE A 62 -10.94 8.04 -4.43
N SER A 63 -10.85 9.00 -3.48
CA SER A 63 -12.00 9.79 -3.01
C SER A 63 -12.30 10.97 -3.91
N ASP A 64 -11.27 11.61 -4.46
CA ASP A 64 -11.33 12.72 -5.40
C ASP A 64 -10.13 12.65 -6.37
N GLU A 65 -9.94 13.64 -7.22
CA GLU A 65 -8.87 13.65 -8.24
C GLU A 65 -7.45 13.76 -7.68
N THR A 66 -7.28 13.89 -6.35
CA THR A 66 -5.99 14.12 -5.69
C THR A 66 -5.78 13.33 -4.41
N LYS A 67 -6.84 12.75 -3.83
CA LYS A 67 -6.80 12.09 -2.53
C LYS A 67 -7.36 10.67 -2.61
N GLY A 68 -6.79 9.82 -1.80
CA GLY A 68 -7.24 8.44 -1.64
C GLY A 68 -6.75 7.82 -0.34
N VAL A 69 -6.99 6.54 -0.23
CA VAL A 69 -6.52 5.70 0.88
C VAL A 69 -5.99 4.40 0.29
N LEU A 70 -4.82 3.98 0.72
CA LEU A 70 -4.30 2.64 0.50
C LEU A 70 -4.57 1.81 1.75
N ASN A 71 -5.20 0.65 1.57
CA ASN A 71 -5.44 -0.32 2.64
C ASN A 71 -4.85 -1.66 2.22
N PHE A 72 -4.12 -2.30 3.13
CA PHE A 72 -3.67 -3.66 2.91
C PHE A 72 -3.55 -4.44 4.20
N GLU A 73 -3.70 -5.77 4.08
CA GLU A 73 -3.48 -6.71 5.17
C GLU A 73 -2.42 -7.72 4.74
N TYR A 74 -1.53 -8.05 5.66
CA TYR A 74 -0.49 -9.04 5.43
C TYR A 74 -0.11 -9.76 6.72
N THR A 75 0.48 -10.94 6.57
CA THR A 75 1.06 -11.72 7.66
C THR A 75 2.56 -11.79 7.46
N VAL A 76 3.31 -11.55 8.53
CA VAL A 76 4.76 -11.81 8.60
C VAL A 76 5.04 -12.82 9.69
N SER A 77 6.04 -13.68 9.47
CA SER A 77 6.55 -14.59 10.49
C SER A 77 8.06 -14.39 10.63
N THR A 78 8.52 -14.28 11.86
CA THR A 78 9.94 -14.11 12.19
C THR A 78 10.31 -14.94 13.40
N LYS A 79 11.59 -15.15 13.62
CA LYS A 79 12.09 -15.82 14.84
C LYS A 79 12.82 -14.81 15.71
N VAL A 80 12.38 -14.70 16.96
CA VAL A 80 13.00 -13.86 17.99
C VAL A 80 13.37 -14.75 19.16
N ASP A 81 14.63 -14.77 19.52
CA ASP A 81 15.19 -15.59 20.62
C ASP A 81 14.85 -17.10 20.52
N GLY A 82 14.65 -17.59 19.28
CA GLY A 82 14.32 -18.98 18.98
C GLY A 82 12.83 -19.29 18.95
N GLU A 83 11.98 -18.37 19.32
CA GLU A 83 10.52 -18.48 19.24
C GLU A 83 10.00 -17.94 17.90
N GLU A 84 9.03 -18.61 17.32
CA GLU A 84 8.36 -18.16 16.10
C GLU A 84 7.26 -17.15 16.46
N MET A 85 7.41 -15.94 15.95
CA MET A 85 6.39 -14.88 16.06
C MET A 85 5.68 -14.71 14.74
N THR A 86 4.35 -14.74 14.76
CA THR A 86 3.52 -14.47 13.58
C THR A 86 2.59 -13.30 13.88
N LEU A 87 2.63 -12.30 13.01
CA LEU A 87 1.80 -11.10 13.09
C LEU A 87 0.94 -10.99 11.84
N ARG A 88 -0.36 -10.82 12.01
CA ARG A 88 -1.26 -10.35 10.96
C ARG A 88 -1.57 -8.89 11.21
N LEU A 89 -1.31 -8.07 10.21
CA LEU A 89 -1.33 -6.63 10.30
C LEU A 89 -2.30 -6.05 9.27
N ALA A 90 -3.09 -5.06 9.67
CA ALA A 90 -3.82 -4.17 8.78
C ALA A 90 -3.11 -2.82 8.74
N PHE A 91 -3.01 -2.26 7.54
CA PHE A 91 -2.38 -0.97 7.31
C PHE A 91 -3.33 -0.06 6.54
N VAL A 92 -3.51 1.17 7.03
CA VAL A 92 -4.37 2.18 6.43
C VAL A 92 -3.55 3.46 6.25
N ALA A 93 -3.28 3.81 5.01
CA ALA A 93 -2.47 4.97 4.67
C ALA A 93 -3.26 5.94 3.77
N PRO A 94 -3.69 7.11 4.29
CA PRO A 94 -4.17 8.18 3.44
C PRO A 94 -3.07 8.63 2.49
N ILE A 95 -3.45 8.87 1.23
CA ILE A 95 -2.54 9.28 0.17
C ILE A 95 -3.02 10.54 -0.52
N THR A 96 -2.07 11.33 -1.01
CA THR A 96 -2.30 12.27 -2.09
C THR A 96 -1.68 11.72 -3.36
N TYR A 97 -2.35 11.88 -4.51
CA TYR A 97 -1.85 11.31 -5.75
C TYR A 97 -1.92 12.25 -6.95
N LYS A 98 -1.14 11.94 -7.96
CA LYS A 98 -1.14 12.61 -9.26
C LYS A 98 -1.06 11.58 -10.37
N ILE A 99 -1.74 11.87 -11.48
CA ILE A 99 -1.60 11.11 -12.73
C ILE A 99 -1.00 12.04 -13.76
N LEU A 100 0.11 11.62 -14.37
CA LEU A 100 0.79 12.34 -15.43
C LEU A 100 1.40 11.37 -16.44
N GLY A 101 0.94 11.43 -17.69
CA GLY A 101 1.42 10.56 -18.77
C GLY A 101 1.16 9.08 -18.52
N GLY A 102 0.04 8.73 -17.87
CA GLY A 102 -0.29 7.35 -17.49
C GLY A 102 0.55 6.81 -16.31
N ARG A 103 1.31 7.67 -15.63
CA ARG A 103 2.02 7.36 -14.39
C ARG A 103 1.20 7.85 -13.20
N LEU A 104 0.88 6.94 -12.29
CA LEU A 104 0.29 7.25 -10.98
C LEU A 104 1.43 7.43 -9.98
N THR A 105 1.53 8.59 -9.36
CA THR A 105 2.46 8.86 -8.26
C THR A 105 1.66 9.19 -7.03
N PHE A 106 1.98 8.62 -5.89
CA PHE A 106 1.32 8.91 -4.62
C PHE A 106 2.32 9.13 -3.48
N LYS A 107 1.93 10.02 -2.57
CA LYS A 107 2.63 10.34 -1.32
C LYS A 107 1.74 9.94 -0.16
N PHE A 108 2.34 9.34 0.85
CA PHE A 108 1.65 8.94 2.08
C PHE A 108 1.50 10.12 3.04
N ASP A 109 0.34 10.23 3.66
CA ASP A 109 0.16 11.07 4.86
C ASP A 109 0.62 10.26 6.08
N LEU A 110 1.89 10.44 6.41
CA LEU A 110 2.56 9.68 7.47
C LEU A 110 1.91 9.90 8.83
N ALA A 111 1.46 11.12 9.12
CA ALA A 111 0.84 11.45 10.39
C ALA A 111 -0.53 10.75 10.57
N ALA A 112 -1.29 10.61 9.47
CA ALA A 112 -2.59 9.96 9.48
C ALA A 112 -2.55 8.46 9.21
N THR A 113 -1.38 7.90 8.87
CA THR A 113 -1.18 6.48 8.66
C THR A 113 -1.34 5.69 9.95
N ARG A 114 -1.98 4.51 9.86
CA ARG A 114 -2.25 3.62 10.99
C ARG A 114 -1.82 2.20 10.65
N ALA A 115 -1.25 1.53 11.64
CA ALA A 115 -1.04 0.08 11.65
C ALA A 115 -1.87 -0.51 12.80
N GLU A 116 -2.47 -1.66 12.58
CA GLU A 116 -3.25 -2.40 13.57
C GLU A 116 -2.84 -3.86 13.53
N ILE A 117 -2.54 -4.45 14.69
CA ILE A 117 -2.28 -5.87 14.83
C ILE A 117 -3.63 -6.58 14.95
N LEU A 118 -3.98 -7.38 13.95
CA LEU A 118 -5.20 -8.19 13.91
C LEU A 118 -5.02 -9.54 14.62
N GLU A 119 -3.80 -10.11 14.56
CA GLU A 119 -3.44 -11.38 15.17
C GLU A 119 -1.98 -11.34 15.60
N TYR A 120 -1.70 -11.84 16.78
CA TYR A 120 -0.35 -11.96 17.33
C TYR A 120 -0.15 -13.34 17.95
N LEU A 121 0.63 -14.18 17.28
CA LEU A 121 0.92 -15.55 17.72
C LEU A 121 2.39 -15.69 18.12
N ILE A 122 2.62 -16.47 19.16
CA ILE A 122 3.95 -16.94 19.59
C ILE A 122 3.91 -18.48 19.57
N ASN A 123 4.75 -19.09 18.72
CA ASN A 123 4.76 -20.54 18.50
C ASN A 123 3.35 -21.10 18.17
N GLY A 124 2.56 -20.34 17.41
CA GLY A 124 1.20 -20.72 17.00
C GLY A 124 0.11 -20.54 18.05
N LYS A 125 0.42 -20.01 19.25
CA LYS A 125 -0.57 -19.67 20.29
C LYS A 125 -0.79 -18.17 20.33
N GLU A 126 -1.99 -17.73 20.67
CA GLU A 126 -2.28 -16.32 20.93
C GLU A 126 -1.33 -15.74 21.99
N CYS A 127 -0.72 -14.59 21.71
CA CYS A 127 0.26 -13.95 22.60
C CYS A 127 -0.32 -13.75 24.01
N ILE A 128 -1.59 -13.37 24.13
CA ILE A 128 -2.24 -13.18 25.43
C ILE A 128 -2.34 -14.50 26.25
N GLU A 129 -2.48 -15.65 25.59
CA GLU A 129 -2.46 -16.95 26.25
C GLU A 129 -1.08 -17.30 26.76
N VAL A 130 -0.04 -17.01 25.96
CA VAL A 130 1.36 -17.19 26.37
C VAL A 130 1.69 -16.30 27.57
N LEU A 131 1.24 -15.04 27.56
CA LEU A 131 1.40 -14.14 28.71
C LEU A 131 0.68 -14.66 29.95
N ARG A 132 -0.52 -15.23 29.80
CA ARG A 132 -1.30 -15.82 30.90
C ARG A 132 -0.59 -17.04 31.52
N GLU A 133 -0.02 -17.90 30.69
CA GLU A 133 0.79 -19.04 31.12
C GLU A 133 2.08 -18.57 31.87
N ALA A 134 2.75 -17.54 31.35
CA ALA A 134 3.99 -17.00 31.96
C ALA A 134 3.74 -16.20 33.24
N ALA A 135 2.58 -15.57 33.38
CA ALA A 135 2.21 -14.73 34.51
C ALA A 135 1.35 -15.47 35.56
N GLU A 136 1.63 -16.76 35.78
CA GLU A 136 0.86 -17.60 36.72
C GLU A 136 0.68 -16.91 38.08
N GLY A 137 -0.58 -16.81 38.53
CA GLY A 137 -0.95 -16.17 39.80
C GLY A 137 -1.06 -14.63 39.76
N LYS A 138 -0.92 -13.99 38.62
CA LYS A 138 -1.23 -12.56 38.43
C LYS A 138 -2.71 -12.36 38.14
N GLU A 139 -3.21 -11.14 38.47
CA GLU A 139 -4.58 -10.75 38.13
C GLU A 139 -4.76 -10.63 36.62
N GLU A 140 -5.92 -11.05 36.09
CA GLU A 140 -6.23 -11.01 34.66
C GLU A 140 -6.10 -9.58 34.08
N GLN A 141 -6.47 -8.56 34.86
CA GLN A 141 -6.32 -7.17 34.47
C GLN A 141 -4.85 -6.79 34.19
N PHE A 142 -3.91 -7.29 35.01
CA PHE A 142 -2.48 -7.04 34.77
C PHE A 142 -2.01 -7.69 33.47
N ILE A 143 -2.50 -8.88 33.14
CA ILE A 143 -2.17 -9.59 31.89
C ILE A 143 -2.69 -8.82 30.69
N GLN A 144 -3.96 -8.38 30.76
CA GLN A 144 -4.58 -7.59 29.70
C GLN A 144 -3.86 -6.25 29.47
N ASP A 145 -3.57 -5.52 30.53
CA ASP A 145 -2.86 -4.23 30.45
C ASP A 145 -1.46 -4.41 29.84
N THR A 146 -0.78 -5.52 30.18
CA THR A 146 0.54 -5.86 29.63
C THR A 146 0.44 -6.15 28.14
N TYR A 147 -0.54 -6.96 27.73
CA TYR A 147 -0.80 -7.30 26.33
C TYR A 147 -1.10 -6.06 25.49
N GLU A 148 -2.03 -5.22 25.94
CA GLU A 148 -2.42 -3.98 25.22
C GLU A 148 -1.24 -3.02 25.06
N LYS A 149 -0.40 -2.91 26.09
CA LYS A 149 0.81 -2.11 26.03
C LYS A 149 1.80 -2.64 25.00
N MET A 150 2.07 -3.95 25.02
CA MET A 150 2.96 -4.60 24.05
C MET A 150 2.42 -4.46 22.62
N LYS A 151 1.13 -4.70 22.43
CA LYS A 151 0.46 -4.55 21.13
C LYS A 151 0.63 -3.14 20.59
N LYS A 152 0.35 -2.12 21.39
CA LYS A 152 0.48 -0.71 21.02
C LYS A 152 1.92 -0.32 20.65
N GLU A 153 2.91 -0.72 21.47
CA GLU A 153 4.32 -0.45 21.20
C GLU A 153 4.76 -1.10 19.87
N MET A 154 4.26 -2.29 19.58
CA MET A 154 4.54 -3.00 18.34
C MET A 154 3.85 -2.36 17.12
N GLU A 155 2.60 -1.92 17.26
CA GLU A 155 1.89 -1.17 16.21
C GLU A 155 2.62 0.14 15.84
N GLU A 156 3.13 0.86 16.85
CA GLU A 156 3.95 2.06 16.65
C GLU A 156 5.26 1.71 15.94
N GLY A 157 5.98 0.67 16.38
CA GLY A 157 7.24 0.24 15.77
C GLY A 157 7.07 -0.25 14.32
N VAL A 158 6.00 -1.01 14.03
CA VAL A 158 5.66 -1.42 12.66
C VAL A 158 5.36 -0.21 11.78
N LYS A 159 4.58 0.74 12.30
CA LYS A 159 4.29 1.99 11.59
C LYS A 159 5.58 2.75 11.28
N GLU A 160 6.43 2.98 12.27
CA GLU A 160 7.71 3.68 12.10
C GLU A 160 8.60 3.00 11.05
N GLY A 161 8.81 1.68 11.15
CA GLY A 161 9.62 0.94 10.19
C GLY A 161 9.09 1.01 8.76
N MET A 162 7.77 0.98 8.57
CA MET A 162 7.18 1.18 7.24
C MET A 162 7.37 2.60 6.72
N LEU A 163 7.25 3.61 7.59
CA LEU A 163 7.44 5.01 7.21
C LEU A 163 8.89 5.28 6.82
N GLU A 164 9.86 4.74 7.56
CA GLU A 164 11.28 4.81 7.22
C GLU A 164 11.54 4.17 5.84
N GLY A 165 10.98 2.99 5.56
CA GLY A 165 11.09 2.35 4.25
C GLY A 165 10.51 3.19 3.11
N PHE A 166 9.38 3.88 3.34
CA PHE A 166 8.83 4.82 2.35
C PHE A 166 9.69 6.07 2.16
N GLU A 167 10.27 6.63 3.24
CA GLU A 167 11.17 7.78 3.15
C GLU A 167 12.47 7.43 2.42
N GLU A 168 13.05 6.26 2.69
CA GLU A 168 14.24 5.75 1.98
C GLU A 168 13.96 5.54 0.48
N ALA A 169 12.74 5.11 0.12
CA ALA A 169 12.28 5.02 -1.27
C ALA A 169 11.98 6.40 -1.91
N GLY A 170 12.30 7.51 -1.22
CA GLY A 170 12.09 8.89 -1.71
C GLY A 170 10.71 9.46 -1.39
N GLY A 171 9.95 8.86 -0.50
CA GLY A 171 8.64 9.33 -0.02
C GLY A 171 7.53 9.30 -1.06
N GLU A 172 7.81 8.78 -2.25
CA GLU A 172 6.85 8.64 -3.36
C GLU A 172 6.84 7.19 -3.83
N ALA A 173 5.66 6.60 -3.93
CA ALA A 173 5.48 5.36 -4.65
C ALA A 173 4.74 5.63 -5.97
N PHE A 174 4.97 4.82 -6.99
CA PHE A 174 4.37 5.04 -8.30
C PHE A 174 4.04 3.75 -9.04
N GLY A 175 2.97 3.84 -9.85
CA GLY A 175 2.62 2.84 -10.85
C GLY A 175 2.78 3.42 -12.25
N GLN A 176 3.39 2.68 -13.15
CA GLN A 176 3.56 3.03 -14.56
C GLN A 176 2.47 2.34 -15.39
N ASP A 177 2.26 2.81 -16.62
CA ASP A 177 1.32 2.23 -17.57
C ASP A 177 -0.11 2.06 -16.99
N LEU A 178 -0.55 3.03 -16.15
CA LEU A 178 -1.88 3.03 -15.57
C LEU A 178 -2.96 2.96 -16.65
N LYS A 179 -3.83 1.99 -16.57
CA LYS A 179 -4.98 1.79 -17.45
C LYS A 179 -6.21 1.42 -16.65
N VAL A 180 -7.35 1.94 -17.07
CA VAL A 180 -8.65 1.55 -16.54
C VAL A 180 -9.51 1.10 -17.74
N LYS A 181 -9.98 -0.12 -17.71
CA LYS A 181 -10.84 -0.69 -18.76
C LYS A 181 -11.78 -1.73 -18.17
N ASP A 182 -13.07 -1.64 -18.52
CA ASP A 182 -14.09 -2.63 -18.16
C ASP A 182 -14.15 -2.95 -16.64
N GLY A 183 -13.91 -1.93 -15.79
CA GLY A 183 -13.89 -2.10 -14.33
C GLY A 183 -12.62 -2.76 -13.80
N ILE A 184 -11.57 -2.86 -14.60
CA ILE A 184 -10.25 -3.33 -14.22
C ILE A 184 -9.27 -2.17 -14.31
N MET A 185 -8.52 -1.93 -13.24
CA MET A 185 -7.40 -1.02 -13.19
C MET A 185 -6.11 -1.84 -13.19
N THR A 186 -5.18 -1.50 -14.05
CA THR A 186 -3.86 -2.13 -14.12
C THR A 186 -2.76 -1.08 -14.06
N MET A 187 -1.66 -1.41 -13.39
CA MET A 187 -0.44 -0.61 -13.37
C MET A 187 0.77 -1.53 -13.24
N LYS A 188 1.94 -1.04 -13.58
CA LYS A 188 3.21 -1.71 -13.34
C LYS A 188 3.99 -0.97 -12.27
N ASP A 189 4.70 -1.69 -11.43
CA ASP A 189 5.69 -1.11 -10.51
C ASP A 189 7.01 -0.74 -11.23
N GLU A 190 8.04 -0.38 -10.46
CA GLU A 190 9.37 -0.05 -10.99
C GLU A 190 10.03 -1.24 -11.70
N ASP A 191 9.83 -2.45 -11.20
CA ASP A 191 10.38 -3.69 -11.74
C ASP A 191 9.54 -4.27 -12.88
N GLN A 192 8.56 -3.51 -13.40
CA GLN A 192 7.62 -3.89 -14.46
C GLN A 192 6.68 -5.04 -14.08
N VAL A 193 6.51 -5.31 -12.78
CA VAL A 193 5.54 -6.28 -12.28
C VAL A 193 4.12 -5.71 -12.46
N LEU A 194 3.25 -6.47 -13.11
CA LEU A 194 1.87 -6.06 -13.36
C LEU A 194 1.01 -6.26 -12.11
N LEU A 195 0.44 -5.18 -11.62
CA LEU A 195 -0.57 -5.16 -10.57
C LEU A 195 -1.95 -4.92 -11.20
N SER A 196 -2.94 -5.67 -10.77
CA SER A 196 -4.30 -5.64 -11.31
C SER A 196 -5.33 -5.55 -10.19
N PHE A 197 -6.33 -4.71 -10.40
CA PHE A 197 -7.36 -4.41 -9.42
C PHE A 197 -8.71 -4.41 -10.12
N HIS A 198 -9.73 -4.93 -9.47
CA HIS A 198 -11.10 -4.81 -9.93
C HIS A 198 -11.88 -3.78 -9.11
N ARG A 199 -12.80 -3.08 -9.77
CA ARG A 199 -13.68 -2.13 -9.10
C ARG A 199 -14.61 -2.89 -8.15
N LYS A 200 -14.67 -2.47 -6.90
CA LYS A 200 -15.62 -3.02 -5.95
C LYS A 200 -17.05 -2.66 -6.39
N LYS A 201 -17.89 -3.66 -6.53
CA LYS A 201 -19.30 -3.44 -6.82
C LYS A 201 -19.98 -2.92 -5.56
N SER A 202 -20.63 -1.77 -5.67
CA SER A 202 -21.52 -1.20 -4.66
C SER A 202 -22.80 -2.01 -4.50
#